data_52858225cf1c41e80bd5818dd21f8fa1
#
_entry.id   52858225cf1c41e80bd5818dd21f8fa1
#
_cell.length_a   1.000
_cell.length_b   1.000
_cell.length_c   1.000
_cell.angle_alpha   90.00
_cell.angle_beta   90.00
_cell.angle_gamma   90.00
#
_symmetry.space_group_name_H-M   'P 1'
#
loop_
_entity.id
_entity.type
_entity.pdbx_description
1 polymer ?
#
loop_
_entity_poly.entity_id
_entity_poly.type
_entity_poly.pdbx_seq_one_letter_code
_entity_poly.pdbx_strand_id
1 'polypeptide(L)'
;MAMVKALFFDVFGTVVDWRNSIAAEIDSFSAERGLALDGQAFALAWRRRYQPAMAKIRSGERGFTDLDTLHRENLLDVLKDLSVTGLSDAEIDHLNMVWHRLNPWPDSVPGLTRLKTKFILATMSNGNVKLMVDMAKHGGLPWDMILGAEIAQSYKPDPET
;
A
#
# COMPACT_ATOMS: atom_id res chain seq x y z
N MET A 1 32.20 5.86 17.84
CA MET A 1 30.97 5.13 17.41
C MET A 1 30.23 5.98 16.39
N ALA A 2 29.79 5.39 15.28
CA ALA A 2 28.95 6.12 14.33
C ALA A 2 27.60 6.45 15.00
N MET A 3 27.18 7.71 14.90
CA MET A 3 25.90 8.15 15.46
C MET A 3 24.82 7.98 14.41
N VAL A 4 23.72 7.29 14.76
CA VAL A 4 22.53 7.15 13.88
C VAL A 4 21.94 8.53 13.62
N LYS A 5 21.71 8.86 12.34
CA LYS A 5 21.18 10.16 11.90
C LYS A 5 19.83 10.05 11.21
N ALA A 6 19.55 8.90 10.58
CA ALA A 6 18.33 8.64 9.84
C ALA A 6 17.76 7.27 10.19
N LEU A 7 16.44 7.16 10.13
CA LEU A 7 15.69 5.91 10.30
C LEU A 7 14.86 5.67 9.05
N PHE A 8 14.94 4.46 8.52
CA PHE A 8 14.17 4.02 7.36
C PHE A 8 13.08 3.05 7.81
N PHE A 9 11.87 3.24 7.32
CA PHE A 9 10.70 2.47 7.72
C PHE A 9 10.10 1.71 6.55
N ASP A 10 9.86 0.42 6.74
CA ASP A 10 8.81 -0.27 6.01
C ASP A 10 7.46 0.34 6.41
N VAL A 11 6.47 0.33 5.53
CA VAL A 11 5.23 1.08 5.74
C VAL A 11 4.01 0.17 5.82
N PHE A 12 3.79 -0.69 4.82
CA PHE A 12 2.59 -1.54 4.75
C PHE A 12 2.57 -2.62 5.84
N GLY A 13 1.75 -2.45 6.86
CA GLY A 13 1.64 -3.34 8.02
C GLY A 13 2.56 -2.98 9.17
N THR A 14 3.62 -2.16 8.94
CA THR A 14 4.52 -1.65 9.97
C THR A 14 4.02 -0.32 10.53
N VAL A 15 3.68 0.63 9.66
CA VAL A 15 3.22 1.97 10.04
C VAL A 15 1.72 2.13 9.86
N VAL A 16 1.14 1.44 8.87
CA VAL A 16 -0.28 1.52 8.55
C VAL A 16 -0.97 0.16 8.60
N ASP A 17 -2.22 0.14 9.04
CA ASP A 17 -3.09 -1.03 9.07
C ASP A 17 -3.80 -1.20 7.72
N TRP A 18 -3.08 -1.80 6.77
CA TRP A 18 -3.63 -2.03 5.43
C TRP A 18 -4.86 -2.94 5.45
N ARG A 19 -4.87 -3.96 6.34
CA ARG A 19 -5.91 -4.98 6.34
C ARG A 19 -7.27 -4.42 6.75
N ASN A 20 -7.33 -3.76 7.91
CA ASN A 20 -8.60 -3.21 8.40
C ASN A 20 -9.02 -1.99 7.59
N SER A 21 -8.10 -1.19 7.07
CA SER A 21 -8.42 -0.07 6.19
C SER A 21 -9.11 -0.54 4.90
N ILE A 22 -8.55 -1.56 4.23
CA ILE A 22 -9.15 -2.12 3.03
C ILE A 22 -10.48 -2.80 3.36
N ALA A 23 -10.53 -3.58 4.44
CA ALA A 23 -11.76 -4.28 4.83
C ALA A 23 -12.92 -3.30 5.06
N ALA A 24 -12.70 -2.23 5.79
CA ALA A 24 -13.72 -1.22 6.06
C ALA A 24 -14.23 -0.55 4.78
N GLU A 25 -13.36 -0.23 3.82
CA GLU A 25 -13.73 0.33 2.52
C GLU A 25 -14.58 -0.65 1.70
N ILE A 26 -14.16 -1.92 1.65
CA ILE A 26 -14.90 -2.97 0.93
C ILE A 26 -16.26 -3.23 1.57
N ASP A 27 -16.36 -3.27 2.91
CA ASP A 27 -17.64 -3.45 3.60
C ASP A 27 -18.60 -2.29 3.30
N SER A 28 -18.11 -1.03 3.32
CA SER A 28 -18.91 0.16 2.95
C SER A 28 -19.38 0.09 1.51
N PHE A 29 -18.46 -0.14 0.58
CA PHE A 29 -18.77 -0.27 -0.84
C PHE A 29 -19.75 -1.41 -1.13
N SER A 30 -19.58 -2.54 -0.47
CA SER A 30 -20.46 -3.70 -0.58
C SER A 30 -21.88 -3.37 -0.14
N ALA A 31 -22.04 -2.67 1.00
CA ALA A 31 -23.33 -2.23 1.50
C ALA A 31 -24.04 -1.24 0.53
N GLU A 32 -23.29 -0.26 0.02
CA GLU A 32 -23.82 0.75 -0.93
C GLU A 32 -24.30 0.14 -2.25
N ARG A 33 -23.60 -0.93 -2.71
CA ARG A 33 -23.92 -1.62 -3.97
C ARG A 33 -24.81 -2.84 -3.82
N GLY A 34 -25.23 -3.18 -2.59
CA GLY A 34 -26.04 -4.37 -2.31
C GLY A 34 -25.29 -5.68 -2.64
N LEU A 35 -23.95 -5.68 -2.53
CA LEU A 35 -23.12 -6.86 -2.69
C LEU A 35 -23.00 -7.60 -1.37
N ALA A 36 -22.61 -8.86 -1.40
CA ALA A 36 -22.37 -9.69 -0.21
C ALA A 36 -20.87 -10.04 -0.10
N LEU A 37 -20.02 -9.01 0.01
CA LEU A 37 -18.56 -9.18 0.14
C LEU A 37 -18.19 -9.14 1.63
N ASP A 38 -17.25 -10.00 2.03
CA ASP A 38 -16.56 -9.95 3.32
C ASP A 38 -15.27 -9.15 3.13
N GLY A 39 -15.21 -7.96 3.72
CA GLY A 39 -14.07 -7.05 3.57
C GLY A 39 -12.76 -7.64 4.05
N GLN A 40 -12.77 -8.45 5.14
CA GLN A 40 -11.57 -9.10 5.65
C GLN A 40 -11.05 -10.19 4.69
N ALA A 41 -11.95 -11.03 4.18
CA ALA A 41 -11.60 -12.04 3.20
C ALA A 41 -11.10 -11.41 1.89
N PHE A 42 -11.76 -10.33 1.45
CA PHE A 42 -11.37 -9.57 0.25
C PHE A 42 -9.97 -8.95 0.39
N ALA A 43 -9.70 -8.24 1.49
CA ALA A 43 -8.41 -7.63 1.76
C ALA A 43 -7.27 -8.67 1.72
N LEU A 44 -7.50 -9.85 2.32
CA LEU A 44 -6.55 -10.95 2.29
C LEU A 44 -6.37 -11.54 0.88
N ALA A 45 -7.45 -11.71 0.11
CA ALA A 45 -7.40 -12.21 -1.26
C ALA A 45 -6.60 -11.27 -2.17
N TRP A 46 -6.81 -9.95 -2.00
CA TRP A 46 -6.06 -8.93 -2.73
C TRP A 46 -4.57 -8.95 -2.34
N ARG A 47 -4.26 -8.96 -1.04
CA ARG A 47 -2.88 -9.00 -0.54
C ARG A 47 -2.11 -10.25 -0.96
N ARG A 48 -2.77 -11.40 -1.08
CA ARG A 48 -2.12 -12.65 -1.53
C ARG A 48 -1.53 -12.56 -2.94
N ARG A 49 -2.06 -11.69 -3.81
CA ARG A 49 -1.58 -11.48 -5.18
C ARG A 49 -0.36 -10.56 -5.26
N TYR A 50 -0.07 -9.84 -4.20
CA TYR A 50 0.99 -8.86 -4.11
C TYR A 50 2.38 -9.48 -4.38
N GLN A 51 2.76 -10.54 -3.67
CA GLN A 51 4.07 -11.18 -3.84
C GLN A 51 4.25 -11.83 -5.21
N PRO A 52 3.29 -12.59 -5.75
CA PRO A 52 3.39 -13.14 -7.12
C PRO A 52 3.56 -12.05 -8.19
N ALA A 53 2.84 -10.93 -8.09
CA ALA A 53 2.95 -9.83 -9.05
C ALA A 53 4.37 -9.21 -9.05
N MET A 54 4.93 -8.94 -7.88
CA MET A 54 6.30 -8.41 -7.77
C MET A 54 7.37 -9.45 -8.13
N ALA A 55 7.11 -10.75 -7.90
CA ALA A 55 8.06 -11.81 -8.26
C ALA A 55 8.34 -11.84 -9.76
N LYS A 56 7.35 -11.57 -10.62
CA LYS A 56 7.51 -11.47 -12.07
C LYS A 56 8.44 -10.32 -12.48
N ILE A 57 8.42 -9.23 -11.75
CA ILE A 57 9.31 -8.08 -11.99
C ILE A 57 10.73 -8.43 -11.54
N ARG A 58 10.89 -8.98 -10.32
CA ARG A 58 12.20 -9.38 -9.80
C ARG A 58 12.87 -10.47 -10.63
N SER A 59 12.10 -11.38 -11.22
CA SER A 59 12.63 -12.42 -12.13
C SER A 59 12.99 -11.92 -13.53
N GLY A 60 12.62 -10.66 -13.87
CA GLY A 60 12.79 -10.13 -15.22
C GLY A 60 11.74 -10.62 -16.23
N GLU A 61 10.75 -11.41 -15.79
CA GLU A 61 9.60 -11.83 -16.64
C GLU A 61 8.78 -10.63 -17.10
N ARG A 62 8.75 -9.58 -16.26
CA ARG A 62 8.06 -8.31 -16.53
C ARG A 62 8.97 -7.13 -16.18
N GLY A 63 8.96 -6.08 -17.00
CA GLY A 63 9.61 -4.81 -16.69
C GLY A 63 9.01 -4.14 -15.45
N PHE A 64 9.75 -3.19 -14.87
CA PHE A 64 9.24 -2.47 -13.71
C PHE A 64 7.85 -1.88 -14.01
N THR A 65 6.95 -2.13 -13.09
CA THR A 65 5.56 -1.64 -13.11
C THR A 65 5.28 -1.14 -11.70
N ASP A 66 4.74 0.06 -11.57
CA ASP A 66 4.42 0.64 -10.27
C ASP A 66 3.35 -0.14 -9.50
N LEU A 67 3.32 0.08 -8.20
CA LEU A 67 2.44 -0.70 -7.32
C LEU A 67 0.96 -0.38 -7.52
N ASP A 68 0.60 0.83 -7.91
CA ASP A 68 -0.80 1.20 -8.20
C ASP A 68 -1.36 0.38 -9.36
N THR A 69 -0.55 0.22 -10.41
CA THR A 69 -0.89 -0.62 -11.56
C THR A 69 -1.03 -2.08 -11.15
N LEU A 70 -0.07 -2.62 -10.38
CA LEU A 70 -0.14 -4.00 -9.88
C LEU A 70 -1.35 -4.22 -8.95
N HIS A 71 -1.67 -3.25 -8.10
CA HIS A 71 -2.84 -3.33 -7.23
C HIS A 71 -4.13 -3.36 -8.05
N ARG A 72 -4.24 -2.53 -9.09
CA ARG A 72 -5.42 -2.51 -9.95
C ARG A 72 -5.60 -3.84 -10.72
N GLU A 73 -4.54 -4.37 -11.28
CA GLU A 73 -4.57 -5.69 -11.93
C GLU A 73 -5.00 -6.79 -10.95
N ASN A 74 -4.40 -6.82 -9.77
CA ASN A 74 -4.75 -7.76 -8.72
C ASN A 74 -6.19 -7.59 -8.22
N LEU A 75 -6.71 -6.35 -8.17
CA LEU A 75 -8.10 -6.06 -7.83
C LEU A 75 -9.06 -6.68 -8.86
N LEU A 76 -8.79 -6.49 -10.15
CA LEU A 76 -9.60 -7.07 -11.22
C LEU A 76 -9.66 -8.60 -11.12
N ASP A 77 -8.53 -9.24 -10.81
CA ASP A 77 -8.48 -10.69 -10.60
C ASP A 77 -9.29 -11.12 -9.37
N VAL A 78 -9.26 -10.37 -8.27
CA VAL A 78 -10.09 -10.67 -7.07
C VAL A 78 -11.56 -10.54 -7.41
N LEU A 79 -11.97 -9.45 -8.07
CA LEU A 79 -13.36 -9.23 -8.47
C LEU A 79 -13.87 -10.35 -9.37
N LYS A 80 -13.05 -10.78 -10.33
CA LYS A 80 -13.36 -11.92 -11.21
C LYS A 80 -13.56 -13.22 -10.43
N ASP A 81 -12.64 -13.56 -9.52
CA ASP A 81 -12.73 -14.78 -8.70
C ASP A 81 -13.97 -14.82 -7.82
N LEU A 82 -14.39 -13.63 -7.34
CA LEU A 82 -15.60 -13.47 -6.53
C LEU A 82 -16.87 -13.28 -7.38
N SER A 83 -16.76 -13.38 -8.72
CA SER A 83 -17.86 -13.19 -9.67
C SER A 83 -18.57 -11.83 -9.52
N VAL A 84 -17.84 -10.80 -9.08
CA VAL A 84 -18.34 -9.42 -8.99
C VAL A 84 -18.28 -8.81 -10.39
N THR A 85 -19.42 -8.41 -10.90
CA THR A 85 -19.58 -7.83 -12.25
C THR A 85 -20.35 -6.51 -12.19
N GLY A 86 -20.33 -5.74 -13.28
CA GLY A 86 -21.13 -4.52 -13.41
C GLY A 86 -20.55 -3.30 -12.68
N LEU A 87 -19.28 -3.36 -12.25
CA LEU A 87 -18.58 -2.18 -11.73
C LEU A 87 -18.06 -1.34 -12.92
N SER A 88 -18.22 -0.03 -12.81
CA SER A 88 -17.60 0.92 -13.73
C SER A 88 -16.10 1.05 -13.47
N ASP A 89 -15.34 1.54 -14.46
CA ASP A 89 -13.92 1.87 -14.27
C ASP A 89 -13.69 2.86 -13.13
N ALA A 90 -14.58 3.84 -12.97
CA ALA A 90 -14.50 4.82 -11.87
C ALA A 90 -14.64 4.16 -10.49
N GLU A 91 -15.48 3.15 -10.34
CA GLU A 91 -15.63 2.39 -9.08
C GLU A 91 -14.40 1.51 -8.82
N ILE A 92 -13.86 0.87 -9.85
CA ILE A 92 -12.62 0.08 -9.76
C ILE A 92 -11.45 0.98 -9.37
N ASP A 93 -11.32 2.15 -9.98
CA ASP A 93 -10.27 3.12 -9.65
C ASP A 93 -10.44 3.66 -8.22
N HIS A 94 -11.69 3.95 -7.79
CA HIS A 94 -11.98 4.35 -6.41
C HIS A 94 -11.55 3.28 -5.41
N LEU A 95 -11.88 2.01 -5.66
CA LEU A 95 -11.44 0.91 -4.81
C LEU A 95 -9.92 0.77 -4.82
N ASN A 96 -9.27 0.89 -5.98
CA ASN A 96 -7.81 0.82 -6.05
C ASN A 96 -7.13 1.90 -5.22
N MET A 97 -7.71 3.09 -5.15
CA MET A 97 -7.20 4.21 -4.36
C MET A 97 -7.29 4.01 -2.84
N VAL A 98 -7.89 2.91 -2.34
CA VAL A 98 -7.87 2.62 -0.90
C VAL A 98 -6.45 2.48 -0.36
N TRP A 99 -5.51 1.98 -1.17
CA TRP A 99 -4.10 1.89 -0.79
C TRP A 99 -3.46 3.24 -0.49
N HIS A 100 -4.00 4.33 -1.02
CA HIS A 100 -3.58 5.71 -0.73
C HIS A 100 -4.18 6.28 0.57
N ARG A 101 -5.19 5.60 1.15
CA ARG A 101 -5.97 6.06 2.31
C ARG A 101 -5.88 5.11 3.51
N LEU A 102 -4.79 4.31 3.59
CA LEU A 102 -4.60 3.39 4.71
C LEU A 102 -4.41 4.16 6.01
N ASN A 103 -5.11 3.71 7.05
CA ASN A 103 -5.01 4.33 8.37
C ASN A 103 -3.72 3.90 9.08
N PRO A 104 -3.00 4.83 9.73
CA PRO A 104 -1.87 4.48 10.56
C PRO A 104 -2.30 3.69 11.80
N TRP A 105 -1.39 2.87 12.33
CA TRP A 105 -1.58 2.33 13.67
C TRP A 105 -1.66 3.47 14.69
N PRO A 106 -2.38 3.28 15.84
CA PRO A 106 -2.60 4.36 16.81
C PRO A 106 -1.31 4.97 17.38
N ASP A 107 -0.23 4.22 17.41
CA ASP A 107 1.08 4.65 17.92
C ASP A 107 2.00 5.22 16.84
N SER A 108 1.66 5.08 15.56
CA SER A 108 2.54 5.48 14.45
C SER A 108 2.79 6.98 14.42
N VAL A 109 1.74 7.79 14.37
CA VAL A 109 1.90 9.25 14.27
C VAL A 109 2.62 9.82 15.49
N PRO A 110 2.21 9.54 16.76
CA PRO A 110 2.92 10.06 17.93
C PRO A 110 4.33 9.51 18.04
N GLY A 111 4.56 8.25 17.66
CA GLY A 111 5.90 7.65 17.67
C GLY A 111 6.85 8.31 16.67
N LEU A 112 6.41 8.43 15.41
CA LEU A 112 7.19 9.09 14.36
C LEU A 112 7.45 10.57 14.68
N THR A 113 6.45 11.29 15.17
CA THR A 113 6.61 12.70 15.59
C THR A 113 7.70 12.85 16.66
N ARG A 114 7.74 11.95 17.63
CA ARG A 114 8.78 11.93 18.67
C ARG A 114 10.16 11.60 18.08
N LEU A 115 10.25 10.62 17.18
CA LEU A 115 11.51 10.24 16.53
C LEU A 115 12.06 11.36 15.64
N LYS A 116 11.19 12.07 14.93
CA LYS A 116 11.52 13.19 14.05
C LYS A 116 12.28 14.33 14.78
N THR A 117 12.12 14.45 16.10
CA THR A 117 12.86 15.46 16.87
C THR A 117 14.38 15.19 16.95
N LYS A 118 14.81 13.96 16.60
CA LYS A 118 16.21 13.52 16.72
C LYS A 118 16.78 12.92 15.44
N PHE A 119 15.93 12.42 14.56
CA PHE A 119 16.34 11.66 13.39
C PHE A 119 15.63 12.17 12.13
N ILE A 120 16.28 12.03 10.99
CA ILE A 120 15.64 12.12 9.69
C ILE A 120 14.79 10.86 9.51
N LEU A 121 13.53 11.01 9.15
CA LEU A 121 12.60 9.89 8.93
C LEU A 121 12.35 9.71 7.45
N ALA A 122 12.65 8.53 6.93
CA ALA A 122 12.43 8.18 5.54
C ALA A 122 11.63 6.89 5.41
N THR A 123 10.84 6.76 4.34
CA THR A 123 10.25 5.47 3.98
C THR A 123 11.26 4.62 3.21
N MET A 124 11.16 3.31 3.34
CA MET A 124 11.80 2.31 2.48
C MET A 124 10.72 1.28 2.13
N SER A 125 9.90 1.62 1.15
CA SER A 125 8.67 0.90 0.85
C SER A 125 8.62 0.42 -0.61
N ASN A 126 7.85 -0.62 -0.87
CA ASN A 126 7.52 -1.03 -2.24
C ASN A 126 6.48 -0.11 -2.92
N GLY A 127 5.92 0.85 -2.20
CA GLY A 127 4.97 1.82 -2.74
C GLY A 127 5.62 2.79 -3.74
N ASN A 128 4.85 3.23 -4.73
CA ASN A 128 5.23 4.34 -5.60
C ASN A 128 5.10 5.67 -4.84
N VAL A 129 5.78 6.69 -5.33
CA VAL A 129 5.92 7.97 -4.63
C VAL A 129 4.56 8.63 -4.37
N LYS A 130 3.69 8.67 -5.39
CA LYS A 130 2.35 9.27 -5.24
C LYS A 130 1.53 8.58 -4.15
N LEU A 131 1.47 7.25 -4.15
CA LEU A 131 0.77 6.47 -3.14
C LEU A 131 1.27 6.80 -1.73
N MET A 132 2.59 6.85 -1.55
CA MET A 132 3.20 7.14 -0.25
C MET A 132 2.95 8.58 0.21
N VAL A 133 2.92 9.56 -0.71
CA VAL A 133 2.60 10.96 -0.42
C VAL A 133 1.14 11.10 0.00
N ASP A 134 0.21 10.49 -0.74
CA ASP A 134 -1.22 10.55 -0.43
C ASP A 134 -1.52 9.91 0.92
N MET A 135 -0.94 8.73 1.19
CA MET A 135 -1.04 8.03 2.47
C MET A 135 -0.47 8.87 3.63
N ALA A 136 0.67 9.54 3.41
CA ALA A 136 1.26 10.42 4.42
C ALA A 136 0.35 11.60 4.76
N LYS A 137 -0.28 12.20 3.76
CA LYS A 137 -1.26 13.29 3.94
C LYS A 137 -2.53 12.79 4.64
N HIS A 138 -3.05 11.63 4.23
CA HIS A 138 -4.23 11.02 4.84
C HIS A 138 -4.00 10.71 6.33
N GLY A 139 -2.91 10.05 6.66
CA GLY A 139 -2.59 9.58 8.01
C GLY A 139 -1.83 10.58 8.89
N GLY A 140 -1.44 11.75 8.37
CA GLY A 140 -0.62 12.72 9.11
C GLY A 140 0.80 12.19 9.42
N LEU A 141 1.36 11.35 8.55
CA LEU A 141 2.68 10.73 8.75
C LEU A 141 3.79 11.74 8.46
N PRO A 142 4.67 12.05 9.42
CA PRO A 142 5.59 13.19 9.35
C PRO A 142 6.94 12.82 8.69
N TRP A 143 6.93 12.22 7.52
CA TRP A 143 8.15 11.88 6.79
C TRP A 143 8.97 13.11 6.42
N ASP A 144 10.29 13.01 6.46
CA ASP A 144 11.21 13.99 5.90
C ASP A 144 11.54 13.64 4.44
N MET A 145 11.52 12.33 4.11
CA MET A 145 11.80 11.85 2.77
C MET A 145 10.92 10.63 2.46
N ILE A 146 10.44 10.56 1.23
CA ILE A 146 9.69 9.42 0.73
C ILE A 146 10.55 8.70 -0.31
N LEU A 147 10.96 7.48 0.03
CA LEU A 147 11.70 6.58 -0.84
C LEU A 147 10.86 5.31 -1.06
N GLY A 148 10.88 4.81 -2.27
CA GLY A 148 10.09 3.64 -2.65
C GLY A 148 10.62 2.94 -3.89
N ALA A 149 10.01 1.83 -4.25
CA ALA A 149 10.39 0.99 -5.38
C ALA A 149 10.43 1.74 -6.71
N GLU A 150 9.57 2.74 -6.89
CA GLU A 150 9.55 3.57 -8.10
C GLU A 150 10.88 4.31 -8.33
N ILE A 151 11.53 4.78 -7.27
CA ILE A 151 12.83 5.48 -7.37
C ILE A 151 13.95 4.48 -7.70
N ALA A 152 13.93 3.31 -7.06
CA ALA A 152 14.90 2.25 -7.29
C ALA A 152 14.66 1.47 -8.58
N GLN A 153 13.47 1.58 -9.18
CA GLN A 153 12.99 0.74 -10.30
C GLN A 153 13.10 -0.76 -9.99
N SER A 154 12.98 -1.10 -8.70
CA SER A 154 13.11 -2.46 -8.17
C SER A 154 12.27 -2.63 -6.90
N TYR A 155 11.90 -3.87 -6.57
CA TYR A 155 11.12 -4.22 -5.39
C TYR A 155 11.95 -4.92 -4.33
N LYS A 156 11.74 -4.61 -3.06
CA LYS A 156 12.32 -5.38 -1.95
C LYS A 156 12.02 -6.88 -2.11
N PRO A 157 12.98 -7.77 -1.83
CA PRO A 157 14.26 -7.55 -1.15
C PRO A 157 15.46 -7.39 -2.09
N ASP A 158 15.29 -6.95 -3.32
CA ASP A 158 16.41 -6.76 -4.25
C ASP A 158 17.39 -5.72 -3.69
N PRO A 159 18.71 -5.93 -3.85
CA PRO A 159 19.72 -5.07 -3.25
C PRO A 159 19.76 -3.64 -3.82
N GLU A 160 19.13 -3.39 -4.95
CA GLU A 160 18.99 -2.08 -5.58
C GLU A 160 17.94 -1.20 -4.91
N THR A 161 17.12 -1.78 -4.01
CA THR A 161 15.97 -1.10 -3.38
C THR A 161 16.36 -0.29 -2.16
#